data_7c804f8e675a35e9ff8143528003d556
#
_entry.id   7c804f8e675a35e9ff8143528003d556
#
_cell.length_a   1.000
_cell.length_b   1.000
_cell.length_c   1.000
_cell.angle_alpha   90.00
_cell.angle_beta   90.00
_cell.angle_gamma   90.00
#
_symmetry.space_group_name_H-M   'P 1'
#
loop_
_entity.id
_entity.type
_entity.pdbx_description
1 polymer ?
#
loop_
_entity_poly.entity_id
_entity_poly.type
_entity_poly.pdbx_seq_one_letter_code
_entity_poly.pdbx_strand_id
1 'polypeptide(L)'
;MGRCKVNRGYREQGKSKKPKAKPGFAINPEQMEYERRKLLEEMSTKITKRSLNNMAAVSATKEPEYLDEEGRGREPTLRILSLGAGVQSSCLALMAQEGLTKHKPDYMIFADTGWEPSFVYEHVEYLKKAITICPIITVERGNLREDLIKAANPESGSREEEKSFAGRVPNPPLFAARPGGKVGMLYRQCTHDYKVIPIQKEMRRILGIKPRHRVKKGTIVEQWIGISTDEAMRMKKARMYWIESRWPLIEMKMSRADCLRWYKESGVHPMPGKSSCIGCPYHHNDQWKNMQKNYPADFEDACEVDDKIRKGLKNTEAELFLHKKAVPLRSIDFQEPKKQKDLFGETFDEEFADECEGLCGV
;
A
#
# COMPACT_ATOMS: atom_id res chain seq x y z
N MET A 1 -51.04 13.12 -56.94
CA MET A 1 -50.66 14.46 -57.46
C MET A 1 -50.04 15.23 -56.31
N GLY A 2 -48.88 15.76 -56.46
CA GLY A 2 -48.22 16.58 -55.41
C GLY A 2 -46.70 16.32 -55.35
N ARG A 3 -45.92 16.85 -56.31
CA ARG A 3 -44.46 16.82 -56.30
C ARG A 3 -43.93 17.86 -55.32
N CYS A 4 -43.07 17.48 -54.40
CA CYS A 4 -42.29 18.42 -53.61
C CYS A 4 -40.85 18.44 -54.13
N LYS A 5 -40.37 19.64 -54.42
CA LYS A 5 -39.07 19.94 -55.05
C LYS A 5 -37.95 19.88 -54.01
N VAL A 6 -36.88 19.17 -54.33
CA VAL A 6 -35.59 19.17 -53.65
C VAL A 6 -34.83 20.44 -54.02
N ASN A 7 -34.41 21.21 -53.01
CA ASN A 7 -33.53 22.34 -53.20
C ASN A 7 -32.14 21.95 -52.63
N ARG A 8 -31.15 21.79 -53.53
CA ARG A 8 -29.73 21.63 -53.23
C ARG A 8 -29.11 23.00 -53.07
N GLY A 9 -28.55 23.26 -51.92
CA GLY A 9 -27.65 24.38 -51.70
C GLY A 9 -26.41 23.92 -50.97
N TYR A 10 -25.38 23.55 -51.71
CA TYR A 10 -24.02 23.36 -51.15
C TYR A 10 -23.38 24.74 -50.99
N ARG A 11 -23.06 25.13 -49.76
CA ARG A 11 -22.12 26.23 -49.48
C ARG A 11 -20.78 25.60 -49.06
N GLU A 12 -19.78 25.79 -49.89
CA GLU A 12 -18.38 25.54 -49.53
C GLU A 12 -17.97 26.50 -48.40
N GLN A 13 -17.62 25.93 -47.25
CA GLN A 13 -16.99 26.69 -46.16
C GLN A 13 -15.47 26.50 -46.20
N GLY A 14 -14.79 27.63 -46.13
CA GLY A 14 -13.38 27.83 -46.35
C GLY A 14 -12.43 27.00 -45.50
N LYS A 15 -11.30 26.75 -46.11
CA LYS A 15 -10.11 26.14 -45.49
C LYS A 15 -9.63 26.98 -44.31
N SER A 16 -9.76 26.45 -43.08
CA SER A 16 -9.16 27.04 -41.88
C SER A 16 -7.64 26.89 -41.96
N LYS A 17 -6.93 28.01 -41.98
CA LYS A 17 -5.47 28.05 -41.86
C LYS A 17 -5.06 27.52 -40.47
N LYS A 18 -4.25 26.46 -40.41
CA LYS A 18 -3.60 25.99 -39.18
C LYS A 18 -2.76 27.13 -38.60
N PRO A 19 -2.83 27.40 -37.30
CA PRO A 19 -1.96 28.39 -36.65
C PRO A 19 -0.51 27.90 -36.74
N LYS A 20 0.38 28.79 -37.19
CA LYS A 20 1.82 28.56 -37.20
C LYS A 20 2.29 28.38 -35.75
N ALA A 21 2.99 27.30 -35.47
CA ALA A 21 3.66 27.09 -34.18
C ALA A 21 4.64 28.23 -33.93
N LYS A 22 4.53 28.87 -32.76
CA LYS A 22 5.52 29.84 -32.32
C LYS A 22 6.85 29.12 -32.06
N PRO A 23 8.01 29.73 -32.36
CA PRO A 23 9.31 29.12 -32.10
C PRO A 23 9.43 28.81 -30.60
N GLY A 24 9.73 27.55 -30.28
CA GLY A 24 9.94 27.12 -28.90
C GLY A 24 11.15 27.86 -28.31
N PHE A 25 10.95 28.55 -27.21
CA PHE A 25 12.05 29.04 -26.38
C PHE A 25 12.81 27.84 -25.84
N ALA A 26 14.05 27.65 -26.32
CA ALA A 26 14.97 26.72 -25.71
C ALA A 26 15.35 27.28 -24.30
N ILE A 27 14.74 26.74 -23.28
CA ILE A 27 15.07 27.13 -21.89
C ILE A 27 16.44 26.54 -21.56
N ASN A 28 17.38 27.39 -21.11
CA ASN A 28 18.71 26.99 -20.69
C ASN A 28 18.61 25.99 -19.51
N PRO A 29 19.27 24.81 -19.60
CA PRO A 29 19.23 23.80 -18.52
C PRO A 29 19.66 24.34 -17.15
N GLU A 30 20.62 25.24 -17.08
CA GLU A 30 21.08 25.89 -15.84
C GLU A 30 20.00 26.81 -15.23
N GLN A 31 19.24 27.50 -16.07
CA GLN A 31 18.13 28.35 -15.64
C GLN A 31 16.97 27.53 -15.12
N MET A 32 16.69 26.36 -15.73
CA MET A 32 15.70 25.41 -15.23
C MET A 32 16.09 24.84 -13.86
N GLU A 33 17.38 24.53 -13.67
CA GLU A 33 17.85 23.98 -12.38
C GLU A 33 17.83 25.07 -11.28
N TYR A 34 18.15 26.32 -11.61
CA TYR A 34 18.03 27.45 -10.69
C TYR A 34 16.58 27.72 -10.28
N GLU A 35 15.66 27.78 -11.24
CA GLU A 35 14.21 27.95 -10.97
C GLU A 35 13.65 26.79 -10.15
N ARG A 36 14.09 25.58 -10.43
CA ARG A 36 13.75 24.39 -9.65
C ARG A 36 14.21 24.48 -8.21
N ARG A 37 15.48 24.89 -7.96
CA ARG A 37 16.00 25.08 -6.59
C ARG A 37 15.23 26.14 -5.83
N LYS A 38 14.96 27.27 -6.48
CA LYS A 38 14.19 28.37 -5.88
C LYS A 38 12.76 27.92 -5.54
N LEU A 39 12.11 27.18 -6.43
CA LEU A 39 10.78 26.61 -6.20
C LEU A 39 10.80 25.62 -5.02
N LEU A 40 11.83 24.79 -4.92
CA LEU A 40 12.02 23.83 -3.83
C LEU A 40 12.23 24.51 -2.48
N GLU A 41 13.01 25.61 -2.43
CA GLU A 41 13.18 26.43 -1.21
C GLU A 41 11.87 27.10 -0.78
N GLU A 42 11.12 27.71 -1.72
CA GLU A 42 9.83 28.33 -1.43
C GLU A 42 8.79 27.31 -0.98
N MET A 43 8.77 26.13 -1.59
CA MET A 43 7.89 25.03 -1.21
C MET A 43 8.25 24.46 0.15
N SER A 44 9.54 24.23 0.43
CA SER A 44 10.05 23.78 1.72
C SER A 44 9.63 24.76 2.83
N THR A 45 9.75 26.07 2.59
CA THR A 45 9.35 27.10 3.55
C THR A 45 7.83 27.10 3.79
N LYS A 46 7.01 26.91 2.74
CA LYS A 46 5.54 26.86 2.84
C LYS A 46 5.07 25.59 3.54
N ILE A 47 5.67 24.44 3.19
CA ILE A 47 5.39 23.14 3.81
C ILE A 47 5.76 23.20 5.29
N THR A 48 6.94 23.74 5.64
CA THR A 48 7.41 23.86 7.02
C THR A 48 6.47 24.74 7.87
N LYS A 49 6.01 25.90 7.37
CA LYS A 49 5.04 26.75 8.08
C LYS A 49 3.69 26.07 8.32
N ARG A 50 3.18 25.35 7.32
CA ARG A 50 1.90 24.63 7.44
C ARG A 50 2.03 23.41 8.34
N SER A 51 3.15 22.68 8.26
CA SER A 51 3.49 21.55 9.14
C SER A 51 3.69 22.02 10.59
N LEU A 52 4.33 23.16 10.82
CA LEU A 52 4.47 23.75 12.16
C LEU A 52 3.10 24.10 12.76
N ASN A 53 2.17 24.62 11.95
CA ASN A 53 0.80 24.88 12.41
C ASN A 53 0.03 23.58 12.72
N ASN A 54 0.24 22.51 11.93
CA ASN A 54 -0.31 21.18 12.20
C ASN A 54 0.35 20.55 13.43
N MET A 55 1.68 20.67 13.59
CA MET A 55 2.40 20.21 14.78
C MET A 55 1.94 20.91 16.05
N ALA A 56 1.65 22.22 16.01
CA ALA A 56 1.07 22.94 17.14
C ALA A 56 -0.33 22.41 17.52
N ALA A 57 -1.12 21.95 16.53
CA ALA A 57 -2.41 21.31 16.77
C ALA A 57 -2.28 19.87 17.33
N VAL A 58 -1.21 19.14 16.98
CA VAL A 58 -0.87 17.81 17.50
C VAL A 58 -0.36 17.87 18.94
N SER A 59 0.32 18.95 19.31
CA SER A 59 0.77 19.19 20.69
C SER A 59 -0.35 19.19 21.72
N ALA A 60 -1.62 19.29 21.28
CA ALA A 60 -2.80 19.23 22.15
C ALA A 60 -3.35 17.82 22.40
N THR A 61 -2.91 16.80 21.67
CA THR A 61 -3.24 15.40 21.97
C THR A 61 -2.22 14.86 22.97
N LYS A 62 -2.70 14.45 24.16
CA LYS A 62 -1.83 13.77 25.14
C LYS A 62 -1.19 12.54 24.47
N GLU A 63 0.13 12.55 24.33
CA GLU A 63 0.87 11.36 23.99
C GLU A 63 0.69 10.32 25.07
N PRO A 64 0.72 9.02 24.73
CA PRO A 64 0.84 7.99 25.74
C PRO A 64 2.16 8.24 26.48
N GLU A 65 2.08 8.69 27.72
CA GLU A 65 3.22 8.70 28.62
C GLU A 65 3.53 7.25 28.96
N TYR A 66 4.65 6.75 28.47
CA TYR A 66 5.20 5.52 28.98
C TYR A 66 5.76 5.82 30.36
N LEU A 67 5.21 5.14 31.38
CA LEU A 67 5.64 5.33 32.75
C LEU A 67 6.57 4.20 33.18
N ASP A 68 7.61 4.54 33.94
CA ASP A 68 8.43 3.55 34.62
C ASP A 68 7.69 2.97 35.87
N GLU A 69 8.36 2.10 36.64
CA GLU A 69 7.75 1.49 37.83
C GLU A 69 7.44 2.52 38.92
N GLU A 70 8.09 3.70 38.87
CA GLU A 70 7.88 4.83 39.76
C GLU A 70 6.91 5.87 39.19
N GLY A 71 6.25 5.61 38.06
CA GLY A 71 5.28 6.51 37.45
C GLY A 71 5.86 7.73 36.73
N ARG A 72 7.15 7.71 36.41
CA ARG A 72 7.83 8.78 35.67
C ARG A 72 7.75 8.54 34.17
N GLY A 73 7.66 9.61 33.37
CA GLY A 73 7.69 9.55 31.91
C GLY A 73 8.96 8.87 31.40
N ARG A 74 8.81 7.96 30.47
CA ARG A 74 9.89 7.14 29.92
C ARG A 74 9.84 7.12 28.41
N GLU A 75 11.02 7.17 27.78
CA GLU A 75 11.18 6.96 26.36
C GLU A 75 11.00 5.48 25.97
N PRO A 76 10.40 5.15 24.83
CA PRO A 76 10.37 3.76 24.36
C PRO A 76 11.79 3.25 24.11
N THR A 77 11.98 1.95 24.31
CA THR A 77 13.27 1.29 24.08
C THR A 77 13.68 1.34 22.60
N LEU A 78 12.69 1.35 21.71
CA LEU A 78 12.89 1.29 20.27
C LEU A 78 11.65 1.86 19.55
N ARG A 79 11.85 2.65 18.50
CA ARG A 79 10.79 3.13 17.59
C ARG A 79 10.96 2.50 16.22
N ILE A 80 9.93 1.83 15.74
CA ILE A 80 9.93 1.13 14.46
C ILE A 80 8.78 1.64 13.60
N LEU A 81 9.06 2.00 12.35
CA LEU A 81 8.02 2.20 11.34
C LEU A 81 7.81 0.92 10.55
N SER A 82 6.60 0.35 10.61
CA SER A 82 6.18 -0.71 9.69
C SER A 82 5.91 -0.11 8.31
N LEU A 83 6.85 -0.34 7.39
CA LEU A 83 6.82 0.23 6.05
C LEU A 83 6.06 -0.70 5.10
N GLY A 84 4.87 -0.28 4.67
CA GLY A 84 4.07 -1.03 3.68
C GLY A 84 4.39 -0.67 2.22
N ALA A 85 5.23 0.34 2.00
CA ALA A 85 5.57 0.92 0.68
C ALA A 85 4.35 1.45 -0.13
N GLY A 86 3.22 1.69 0.53
CA GLY A 86 2.06 2.38 -0.03
C GLY A 86 2.08 3.89 0.29
N VAL A 87 1.03 4.60 -0.13
CA VAL A 87 0.95 6.08 -0.02
C VAL A 87 1.18 6.57 1.40
N GLN A 88 0.44 6.03 2.38
CA GLN A 88 0.47 6.55 3.75
C GLN A 88 1.78 6.22 4.46
N SER A 89 2.22 4.96 4.42
CA SER A 89 3.45 4.54 5.10
C SER A 89 4.70 5.17 4.51
N SER A 90 4.75 5.36 3.19
CA SER A 90 5.86 6.04 2.52
C SER A 90 5.84 7.54 2.76
N CYS A 91 4.65 8.17 2.78
CA CYS A 91 4.49 9.57 3.16
C CYS A 91 5.04 9.79 4.59
N LEU A 92 4.62 8.97 5.55
CA LEU A 92 5.10 9.04 6.92
C LEU A 92 6.62 8.86 7.03
N ALA A 93 7.18 7.91 6.27
CA ALA A 93 8.63 7.65 6.24
C ALA A 93 9.42 8.87 5.71
N LEU A 94 8.95 9.46 4.61
CA LEU A 94 9.56 10.65 4.00
C LEU A 94 9.37 11.90 4.87
N MET A 95 8.21 12.08 5.49
CA MET A 95 7.99 13.15 6.47
C MET A 95 8.92 13.02 7.67
N ALA A 96 9.20 11.81 8.15
CA ALA A 96 10.18 11.58 9.21
C ALA A 96 11.60 11.94 8.73
N GLN A 97 11.96 11.62 7.48
CA GLN A 97 13.22 12.02 6.85
C GLN A 97 13.37 13.53 6.81
N GLU A 98 12.32 14.27 6.51
CA GLU A 98 12.29 15.72 6.42
C GLU A 98 12.17 16.41 7.79
N GLY A 99 12.07 15.64 8.89
CA GLY A 99 11.92 16.18 10.24
C GLY A 99 10.54 16.77 10.54
N LEU A 100 9.51 16.36 9.78
CA LEU A 100 8.14 16.81 9.93
C LEU A 100 7.32 15.99 10.94
N THR A 101 7.92 14.96 11.52
CA THR A 101 7.35 14.16 12.62
C THR A 101 7.99 14.55 13.95
N LYS A 102 7.24 14.45 15.05
CA LYS A 102 7.74 14.81 16.38
C LYS A 102 8.92 13.96 16.82
N HIS A 103 8.91 12.68 16.53
CA HIS A 103 9.98 11.73 16.81
C HIS A 103 10.49 11.13 15.50
N LYS A 104 11.62 10.44 15.57
CA LYS A 104 12.20 9.70 14.44
C LYS A 104 12.12 8.21 14.73
N PRO A 105 11.83 7.35 13.75
CA PRO A 105 11.99 5.92 13.91
C PRO A 105 13.49 5.57 13.96
N ASP A 106 13.86 4.59 14.78
CA ASP A 106 15.21 4.02 14.82
C ASP A 106 15.44 3.07 13.64
N TYR A 107 14.37 2.41 13.18
CA TYR A 107 14.36 1.52 12.01
C TYR A 107 13.05 1.61 11.29
N MET A 108 13.09 1.37 9.97
CA MET A 108 11.91 1.09 9.16
C MET A 108 11.99 -0.34 8.67
N ILE A 109 10.90 -1.11 8.80
CA ILE A 109 10.90 -2.52 8.43
C ILE A 109 9.86 -2.74 7.33
N PHE A 110 10.33 -3.16 6.16
CA PHE A 110 9.52 -3.62 5.04
C PHE A 110 9.41 -5.14 5.08
N ALA A 111 8.18 -5.66 5.16
CA ALA A 111 7.93 -7.09 5.10
C ALA A 111 7.58 -7.48 3.66
N ASP A 112 8.53 -8.11 3.00
CA ASP A 112 8.38 -8.64 1.66
C ASP A 112 7.63 -9.97 1.71
N THR A 113 6.57 -10.06 0.91
CA THR A 113 5.80 -11.31 0.75
C THR A 113 6.39 -12.21 -0.35
N GLY A 114 7.40 -11.73 -1.08
CA GLY A 114 7.94 -12.38 -2.28
C GLY A 114 6.96 -12.35 -3.47
N TRP A 115 5.88 -11.57 -3.36
CA TRP A 115 4.85 -11.45 -4.41
C TRP A 115 4.26 -10.04 -4.48
N GLU A 116 5.10 -9.02 -4.26
CA GLU A 116 4.70 -7.63 -4.44
C GLU A 116 4.86 -7.23 -5.92
N PRO A 117 4.05 -6.28 -6.44
CA PRO A 117 4.21 -5.78 -7.81
C PRO A 117 5.57 -5.14 -8.05
N SER A 118 6.05 -5.18 -9.30
CA SER A 118 7.35 -4.64 -9.70
C SER A 118 7.56 -3.19 -9.27
N PHE A 119 6.54 -2.34 -9.44
CA PHE A 119 6.60 -0.94 -9.02
C PHE A 119 6.72 -0.74 -7.50
N VAL A 120 6.28 -1.70 -6.67
CA VAL A 120 6.47 -1.65 -5.21
C VAL A 120 7.93 -1.88 -4.88
N TYR A 121 8.60 -2.85 -5.49
CA TYR A 121 10.04 -3.07 -5.32
C TYR A 121 10.86 -1.85 -5.76
N GLU A 122 10.55 -1.27 -6.91
CA GLU A 122 11.18 -0.04 -7.40
C GLU A 122 11.02 1.10 -6.39
N HIS A 123 9.83 1.24 -5.82
CA HIS A 123 9.56 2.27 -4.81
C HIS A 123 10.32 2.02 -3.49
N VAL A 124 10.44 0.76 -3.05
CA VAL A 124 11.24 0.40 -1.87
C VAL A 124 12.72 0.76 -2.09
N GLU A 125 13.28 0.47 -3.27
CA GLU A 125 14.65 0.84 -3.60
C GLU A 125 14.84 2.37 -3.66
N TYR A 126 13.83 3.09 -4.15
CA TYR A 126 13.82 4.56 -4.06
C TYR A 126 13.86 5.02 -2.60
N LEU A 127 12.99 4.48 -1.72
CA LEU A 127 12.95 4.85 -0.31
C LEU A 127 14.27 4.55 0.41
N LYS A 128 14.93 3.43 0.12
CA LYS A 128 16.25 3.09 0.67
C LYS A 128 17.33 4.12 0.31
N LYS A 129 17.20 4.78 -0.85
CA LYS A 129 18.12 5.86 -1.28
C LYS A 129 17.72 7.22 -0.70
N ALA A 130 16.44 7.50 -0.59
CA ALA A 130 15.90 8.79 -0.15
C ALA A 130 15.96 8.97 1.37
N ILE A 131 15.86 7.87 2.14
CA ILE A 131 15.81 7.89 3.60
C ILE A 131 17.18 7.55 4.16
N THR A 132 17.74 8.49 4.91
CA THR A 132 19.08 8.40 5.51
C THR A 132 19.08 8.51 7.02
N ILE A 133 17.96 8.92 7.63
CA ILE A 133 17.83 9.10 9.09
C ILE A 133 17.89 7.80 9.88
N CYS A 134 17.51 6.68 9.27
CA CYS A 134 17.56 5.35 9.87
C CYS A 134 17.59 4.27 8.77
N PRO A 135 18.06 3.05 9.08
CA PRO A 135 18.09 1.97 8.12
C PRO A 135 16.68 1.45 7.79
N ILE A 136 16.46 1.10 6.51
CA ILE A 136 15.30 0.33 6.06
C ILE A 136 15.72 -1.14 5.96
N ILE A 137 15.10 -1.99 6.77
CA ILE A 137 15.36 -3.43 6.81
C ILE A 137 14.25 -4.14 6.05
N THR A 138 14.61 -4.97 5.07
CA THR A 138 13.68 -5.87 4.41
C THR A 138 13.68 -7.21 5.15
N VAL A 139 12.49 -7.70 5.50
CA VAL A 139 12.29 -9.01 6.15
C VAL A 139 11.34 -9.84 5.32
N GLU A 140 11.56 -11.15 5.31
CA GLU A 140 10.75 -12.11 4.57
C GLU A 140 10.43 -13.34 5.45
N ARG A 141 9.40 -14.06 5.10
CA ARG A 141 9.10 -15.38 5.67
C ARG A 141 9.27 -16.49 4.64
N GLY A 142 9.24 -16.17 3.40
CA GLY A 142 9.20 -17.05 2.24
C GLY A 142 8.47 -16.36 1.10
N ASN A 143 8.16 -17.08 0.05
CA ASN A 143 7.48 -16.55 -1.13
C ASN A 143 6.00 -16.94 -1.10
N LEU A 144 5.10 -15.97 -0.90
CA LEU A 144 3.65 -16.21 -0.81
C LEU A 144 3.09 -16.88 -2.09
N ARG A 145 3.60 -16.49 -3.27
CA ARG A 145 3.21 -17.09 -4.55
C ARG A 145 3.52 -18.58 -4.61
N GLU A 146 4.79 -18.92 -4.34
CA GLU A 146 5.25 -20.31 -4.39
C GLU A 146 4.55 -21.18 -3.34
N ASP A 147 4.42 -20.64 -2.14
CA ASP A 147 3.77 -21.31 -1.04
C ASP A 147 2.29 -21.59 -1.34
N LEU A 148 1.62 -20.65 -2.01
CA LEU A 148 0.22 -20.82 -2.44
C LEU A 148 0.08 -21.90 -3.53
N ILE A 149 0.99 -21.90 -4.53
CA ILE A 149 1.01 -22.92 -5.59
C ILE A 149 1.30 -24.29 -5.01
N LYS A 150 2.28 -24.42 -4.10
CA LYS A 150 2.59 -25.68 -3.42
C LYS A 150 1.43 -26.20 -2.60
N ALA A 151 0.70 -25.32 -1.92
CA ALA A 151 -0.47 -25.68 -1.14
C ALA A 151 -1.65 -26.18 -1.98
N ALA A 152 -1.79 -25.66 -3.20
CA ALA A 152 -2.79 -26.11 -4.16
C ALA A 152 -2.41 -27.44 -4.87
N ASN A 153 -1.12 -27.79 -4.89
CA ASN A 153 -0.60 -28.99 -5.57
C ASN A 153 0.24 -29.84 -4.60
N PRO A 154 -0.39 -30.51 -3.62
CA PRO A 154 0.32 -31.19 -2.53
C PRO A 154 1.18 -32.40 -2.97
N GLU A 155 1.01 -32.89 -4.19
CA GLU A 155 1.84 -34.00 -4.71
C GLU A 155 3.28 -33.60 -5.07
N SER A 156 3.57 -32.30 -5.16
CA SER A 156 4.87 -31.76 -5.55
C SER A 156 5.82 -31.45 -4.38
N GLY A 157 5.37 -31.60 -3.12
CA GLY A 157 6.14 -31.23 -1.93
C GLY A 157 6.69 -32.44 -1.15
N SER A 158 7.94 -32.35 -0.67
CA SER A 158 8.49 -33.34 0.25
C SER A 158 7.83 -33.19 1.64
N ARG A 159 7.73 -34.33 2.40
CA ARG A 159 7.23 -34.31 3.81
C ARG A 159 8.01 -33.37 4.74
N GLU A 160 9.23 -33.00 4.38
CA GLU A 160 10.06 -32.06 5.14
C GLU A 160 9.66 -30.59 4.89
N GLU A 161 9.24 -30.25 3.67
CA GLU A 161 8.69 -28.93 3.34
C GLU A 161 7.33 -28.71 4.00
N GLU A 162 6.47 -29.74 4.13
CA GLU A 162 5.21 -29.65 4.90
C GLU A 162 5.47 -29.28 6.37
N LYS A 163 6.56 -29.73 6.99
CA LYS A 163 6.94 -29.37 8.36
C LYS A 163 7.42 -27.93 8.51
N SER A 164 7.99 -27.32 7.43
CA SER A 164 8.47 -25.93 7.47
C SER A 164 7.33 -24.93 7.62
N PHE A 165 6.14 -25.26 7.12
CA PHE A 165 4.91 -24.46 7.26
C PHE A 165 4.17 -24.66 8.58
N ALA A 166 4.67 -25.51 9.49
CA ALA A 166 3.96 -25.89 10.73
C ALA A 166 2.48 -26.27 10.47
N GLY A 167 2.20 -26.91 9.33
CA GLY A 167 0.86 -27.35 8.93
C GLY A 167 -0.11 -26.22 8.55
N ARG A 168 0.36 -24.97 8.40
CA ARG A 168 -0.47 -23.84 7.99
C ARG A 168 -0.29 -23.56 6.51
N VAL A 169 -1.37 -23.69 5.77
CA VAL A 169 -1.46 -23.29 4.37
C VAL A 169 -1.48 -21.75 4.31
N PRO A 170 -0.69 -21.10 3.43
CA PRO A 170 -0.83 -19.67 3.20
C PRO A 170 -2.26 -19.41 2.71
N ASN A 171 -3.01 -18.58 3.45
CA ASN A 171 -4.40 -18.26 3.12
C ASN A 171 -4.54 -16.76 2.82
N PRO A 172 -4.30 -16.31 1.57
CA PRO A 172 -4.92 -15.09 1.11
C PRO A 172 -6.45 -15.28 1.11
N PRO A 173 -7.24 -14.19 1.17
CA PRO A 173 -8.69 -14.26 1.23
C PRO A 173 -9.30 -14.60 -0.15
N LEU A 174 -8.96 -15.78 -0.68
CA LEU A 174 -9.40 -16.24 -2.00
C LEU A 174 -10.92 -16.37 -2.04
N PHE A 175 -11.50 -16.11 -3.20
CA PHE A 175 -12.91 -16.40 -3.46
C PHE A 175 -13.08 -17.90 -3.71
N ALA A 176 -14.01 -18.51 -3.01
CA ALA A 176 -14.30 -19.93 -3.08
C ALA A 176 -15.71 -20.15 -3.65
N ALA A 177 -15.82 -20.85 -4.77
CA ALA A 177 -17.07 -21.20 -5.42
C ALA A 177 -17.31 -22.70 -5.33
N ARG A 178 -18.49 -23.10 -4.83
CA ARG A 178 -18.97 -24.49 -4.87
C ARG A 178 -19.97 -24.67 -6.02
N PRO A 179 -20.03 -25.83 -6.67
CA PRO A 179 -21.03 -26.09 -7.69
C PRO A 179 -22.46 -25.82 -7.18
N GLY A 180 -23.18 -24.93 -7.85
CA GLY A 180 -24.55 -24.54 -7.43
C GLY A 180 -24.65 -23.72 -6.15
N GLY A 181 -23.51 -23.30 -5.54
CA GLY A 181 -23.45 -22.56 -4.29
C GLY A 181 -23.14 -21.07 -4.48
N LYS A 182 -23.24 -20.31 -3.36
CA LYS A 182 -22.81 -18.91 -3.33
C LYS A 182 -21.28 -18.84 -3.28
N VAL A 183 -20.71 -17.81 -3.90
CA VAL A 183 -19.29 -17.49 -3.76
C VAL A 183 -19.03 -16.98 -2.34
N GLY A 184 -18.12 -17.64 -1.64
CA GLY A 184 -17.61 -17.22 -0.33
C GLY A 184 -16.20 -16.69 -0.42
N MET A 185 -15.65 -16.18 0.70
CA MET A 185 -14.27 -15.75 0.79
C MET A 185 -13.57 -16.50 1.92
N LEU A 186 -12.33 -16.95 1.68
CA LEU A 186 -11.52 -17.61 2.71
C LEU A 186 -11.03 -16.60 3.75
N TYR A 187 -10.77 -17.10 4.95
CA TYR A 187 -10.24 -16.26 6.02
C TYR A 187 -8.81 -15.82 5.73
N ARG A 188 -8.54 -14.51 5.85
CA ARG A 188 -7.23 -13.91 5.57
C ARG A 188 -6.23 -14.21 6.68
N GLN A 189 -5.12 -14.86 6.35
CA GLN A 189 -3.98 -15.10 7.25
C GLN A 189 -2.67 -14.57 6.70
N CYS A 190 -2.57 -14.27 5.40
CA CYS A 190 -1.33 -13.84 4.75
C CYS A 190 -0.68 -12.63 5.42
N THR A 191 -1.46 -11.63 5.86
CA THR A 191 -0.93 -10.46 6.57
C THR A 191 -0.21 -10.84 7.85
N HIS A 192 -0.84 -11.68 8.69
CA HIS A 192 -0.24 -12.13 9.93
C HIS A 192 1.04 -12.92 9.68
N ASP A 193 0.97 -13.86 8.75
CA ASP A 193 2.06 -14.81 8.52
C ASP A 193 3.25 -14.20 7.77
N TYR A 194 3.00 -13.39 6.75
CA TYR A 194 4.07 -12.84 5.89
C TYR A 194 4.49 -11.41 6.25
N LYS A 195 3.71 -10.70 7.08
CA LYS A 195 4.06 -9.32 7.47
C LYS A 195 4.26 -9.19 8.98
N VAL A 196 3.26 -9.53 9.80
CA VAL A 196 3.33 -9.33 11.26
C VAL A 196 4.43 -10.17 11.92
N ILE A 197 4.46 -11.48 11.65
CA ILE A 197 5.45 -12.39 12.26
C ILE A 197 6.89 -12.01 11.87
N PRO A 198 7.24 -11.76 10.59
CA PRO A 198 8.60 -11.35 10.24
C PRO A 198 9.03 -10.04 10.90
N ILE A 199 8.16 -9.03 10.94
CA ILE A 199 8.44 -7.76 11.62
C ILE A 199 8.70 -7.98 13.11
N GLN A 200 7.86 -8.75 13.79
CA GLN A 200 8.05 -9.04 15.22
C GLN A 200 9.33 -9.84 15.50
N LYS A 201 9.71 -10.77 14.62
CA LYS A 201 10.98 -11.49 14.72
C LYS A 201 12.16 -10.53 14.59
N GLU A 202 12.07 -9.59 13.66
CA GLU A 202 13.12 -8.60 13.44
C GLU A 202 13.26 -7.62 14.61
N MET A 203 12.14 -7.12 15.15
CA MET A 203 12.14 -6.32 16.38
C MET A 203 12.86 -7.03 17.52
N ARG A 204 12.59 -8.33 17.70
CA ARG A 204 13.26 -9.16 18.72
C ARG A 204 14.77 -9.31 18.44
N ARG A 205 15.16 -9.45 17.16
CA ARG A 205 16.57 -9.53 16.74
C ARG A 205 17.29 -8.22 17.05
N ILE A 206 16.69 -7.08 16.73
CA ILE A 206 17.24 -5.74 17.03
C ILE A 206 17.42 -5.56 18.54
N LEU A 207 16.46 -6.03 19.34
CA LEU A 207 16.55 -6.01 20.81
C LEU A 207 17.54 -7.04 21.40
N GLY A 208 18.23 -7.84 20.58
CA GLY A 208 19.17 -8.86 21.03
C GLY A 208 18.50 -10.05 21.76
N ILE A 209 17.19 -10.26 21.52
CA ILE A 209 16.41 -11.30 22.21
C ILE A 209 16.50 -12.61 21.45
N LYS A 210 17.10 -13.63 22.04
CA LYS A 210 17.22 -14.98 21.47
C LYS A 210 15.84 -15.62 21.20
N PRO A 211 15.72 -16.48 20.19
CA PRO A 211 14.50 -17.26 19.96
C PRO A 211 14.01 -17.94 21.24
N ARG A 212 12.69 -18.00 21.44
CA ARG A 212 12.01 -18.61 22.60
C ARG A 212 12.26 -17.93 23.97
N HIS A 213 13.11 -16.89 24.07
CA HIS A 213 13.25 -16.12 25.32
C HIS A 213 12.12 -15.09 25.43
N ARG A 214 11.72 -14.77 26.65
CA ARG A 214 10.73 -13.70 26.88
C ARG A 214 11.39 -12.33 26.74
N VAL A 215 10.63 -11.36 26.25
CA VAL A 215 11.03 -9.95 26.28
C VAL A 215 11.01 -9.49 27.74
N LYS A 216 12.03 -8.77 28.18
CA LYS A 216 12.10 -8.25 29.55
C LYS A 216 10.89 -7.37 29.84
N LYS A 217 10.33 -7.50 31.05
CA LYS A 217 9.28 -6.61 31.54
C LYS A 217 9.81 -5.16 31.50
N GLY A 218 8.97 -4.25 31.05
CA GLY A 218 9.36 -2.86 30.93
C GLY A 218 10.03 -2.50 29.59
N THR A 219 10.36 -3.45 28.69
CA THR A 219 10.73 -3.13 27.30
C THR A 219 9.51 -2.63 26.55
N ILE A 220 9.61 -1.49 25.86
CA ILE A 220 8.55 -0.90 25.04
C ILE A 220 9.11 -0.65 23.63
N VAL A 221 8.53 -1.30 22.65
CA VAL A 221 8.76 -1.00 21.24
C VAL A 221 7.56 -0.22 20.72
N GLU A 222 7.79 1.02 20.36
CA GLU A 222 6.79 1.86 19.71
C GLU A 222 6.75 1.52 18.22
N GLN A 223 5.63 0.96 17.77
CA GLN A 223 5.45 0.55 16.38
C GLN A 223 4.55 1.56 15.67
N TRP A 224 5.11 2.30 14.72
CA TRP A 224 4.40 3.23 13.87
C TRP A 224 3.73 2.50 12.71
N ILE A 225 2.48 2.81 12.47
CA ILE A 225 1.67 2.23 11.41
C ILE A 225 1.06 3.37 10.60
N GLY A 226 1.21 3.33 9.28
CA GLY A 226 0.73 4.35 8.35
C GLY A 226 -0.78 4.27 8.12
N ILE A 227 -1.59 4.39 9.17
CA ILE A 227 -3.04 4.51 9.11
C ILE A 227 -3.42 5.99 9.18
N SER A 228 -4.19 6.46 8.21
CA SER A 228 -4.71 7.83 8.12
C SER A 228 -6.09 7.98 8.76
N THR A 229 -6.57 9.22 8.91
CA THR A 229 -7.84 9.52 9.64
C THR A 229 -9.06 8.87 9.01
N ASP A 230 -9.11 8.74 7.71
CA ASP A 230 -10.15 8.05 6.93
C ASP A 230 -10.18 6.54 7.16
N GLU A 231 -9.09 5.96 7.68
CA GLU A 231 -8.96 4.54 8.00
C GLU A 231 -8.90 4.25 9.51
N ALA A 232 -9.30 5.20 10.36
CA ALA A 232 -9.16 5.09 11.82
C ALA A 232 -9.83 3.83 12.42
N MET A 233 -10.89 3.30 11.77
CA MET A 233 -11.53 2.05 12.18
C MET A 233 -10.63 0.81 12.07
N ARG A 234 -9.51 0.92 11.35
CA ARG A 234 -8.50 -0.15 11.20
C ARG A 234 -7.50 -0.19 12.37
N MET A 235 -7.51 0.82 13.24
CA MET A 235 -6.62 0.88 14.40
C MET A 235 -6.88 -0.29 15.35
N LYS A 236 -5.81 -1.01 15.69
CA LYS A 236 -5.85 -2.07 16.68
C LYS A 236 -4.57 -2.04 17.51
N LYS A 237 -4.70 -2.30 18.80
CA LYS A 237 -3.54 -2.46 19.66
C LYS A 237 -2.79 -3.73 19.33
N ALA A 238 -1.47 -3.69 19.44
CA ALA A 238 -0.64 -4.87 19.31
C ALA A 238 -1.02 -5.93 20.34
N ARG A 239 -0.94 -7.22 19.95
CA ARG A 239 -1.21 -8.33 20.88
C ARG A 239 -0.07 -8.61 21.84
N MET A 240 1.13 -8.14 21.51
CA MET A 240 2.33 -8.35 22.31
C MET A 240 2.46 -7.25 23.36
N TYR A 241 2.59 -7.61 24.64
CA TYR A 241 2.66 -6.68 25.78
C TYR A 241 3.83 -5.69 25.73
N TRP A 242 4.81 -5.94 24.89
CA TRP A 242 6.00 -5.12 24.72
C TRP A 242 5.97 -4.25 23.44
N ILE A 243 4.90 -4.32 22.67
CA ILE A 243 4.68 -3.49 21.47
C ILE A 243 3.54 -2.52 21.73
N GLU A 244 3.79 -1.24 21.52
CA GLU A 244 2.79 -0.20 21.58
C GLU A 244 2.58 0.38 20.19
N SER A 245 1.36 0.20 19.65
CA SER A 245 1.02 0.71 18.30
C SER A 245 0.79 2.22 18.34
N ARG A 246 1.40 2.95 17.39
CA ARG A 246 1.21 4.39 17.17
C ARG A 246 0.75 4.65 15.74
N TRP A 247 -0.02 5.69 15.60
CA TRP A 247 -0.59 6.12 14.30
C TRP A 247 -0.28 7.60 14.06
N PRO A 248 0.97 7.96 13.69
CA PRO A 248 1.38 9.36 13.61
C PRO A 248 0.56 10.19 12.62
N LEU A 249 0.07 9.60 11.51
CA LEU A 249 -0.81 10.30 10.57
C LEU A 249 -2.14 10.71 11.20
N ILE A 250 -2.71 9.87 12.08
CA ILE A 250 -3.93 10.22 12.85
C ILE A 250 -3.62 11.32 13.86
N GLU A 251 -2.49 11.23 14.55
CA GLU A 251 -2.02 12.26 15.48
C GLU A 251 -1.83 13.60 14.78
N MET A 252 -1.32 13.59 13.55
CA MET A 252 -1.19 14.76 12.68
C MET A 252 -2.48 15.14 11.95
N LYS A 253 -3.60 14.43 12.22
CA LYS A 253 -4.91 14.63 11.57
C LYS A 253 -4.85 14.59 10.05
N MET A 254 -4.02 13.71 9.50
CA MET A 254 -3.84 13.53 8.06
C MET A 254 -4.73 12.42 7.53
N SER A 255 -5.48 12.73 6.48
CA SER A 255 -6.19 11.77 5.65
C SER A 255 -5.27 11.22 4.54
N ARG A 256 -5.71 10.18 3.83
CA ARG A 256 -5.03 9.71 2.62
C ARG A 256 -4.93 10.81 1.56
N ALA A 257 -6.00 11.61 1.40
CA ALA A 257 -5.99 12.75 0.48
C ALA A 257 -4.93 13.79 0.87
N ASP A 258 -4.67 14.00 2.16
CA ASP A 258 -3.61 14.88 2.63
C ASP A 258 -2.22 14.31 2.31
N CYS A 259 -2.02 12.99 2.45
CA CYS A 259 -0.78 12.33 2.03
C CYS A 259 -0.55 12.51 0.52
N LEU A 260 -1.57 12.28 -0.32
CA LEU A 260 -1.47 12.49 -1.76
C LEU A 260 -1.17 13.95 -2.12
N ARG A 261 -1.78 14.90 -1.41
CA ARG A 261 -1.51 16.33 -1.56
C ARG A 261 -0.07 16.65 -1.18
N TRP A 262 0.44 16.09 -0.08
CA TRP A 262 1.82 16.26 0.33
C TRP A 262 2.81 15.82 -0.75
N TYR A 263 2.59 14.64 -1.39
CA TYR A 263 3.41 14.21 -2.52
C TYR A 263 3.38 15.19 -3.69
N LYS A 264 2.20 15.70 -4.04
CA LYS A 264 2.04 16.69 -5.14
C LYS A 264 2.73 18.01 -4.81
N GLU A 265 2.61 18.47 -3.56
CA GLU A 265 3.19 19.74 -3.12
C GLU A 265 4.71 19.64 -2.94
N SER A 266 5.24 18.49 -2.51
CA SER A 266 6.68 18.27 -2.41
C SER A 266 7.35 18.26 -3.79
N GLY A 267 6.70 17.68 -4.79
CA GLY A 267 7.18 17.63 -6.18
C GLY A 267 8.50 16.87 -6.40
N VAL A 268 9.13 16.37 -5.33
CA VAL A 268 10.45 15.72 -5.37
C VAL A 268 10.38 14.21 -5.20
N HIS A 269 9.30 13.71 -4.61
CA HIS A 269 9.13 12.28 -4.35
C HIS A 269 8.19 11.66 -5.38
N PRO A 270 8.53 10.48 -5.95
CA PRO A 270 7.64 9.76 -6.84
C PRO A 270 6.39 9.31 -6.08
N MET A 271 5.23 9.46 -6.70
CA MET A 271 3.98 8.97 -6.14
C MET A 271 3.99 7.44 -6.08
N PRO A 272 3.87 6.82 -4.90
CA PRO A 272 3.82 5.37 -4.81
C PRO A 272 2.52 4.82 -5.38
N GLY A 273 2.60 3.63 -5.96
CA GLY A 273 1.43 2.84 -6.30
C GLY A 273 0.74 2.28 -5.05
N LYS A 274 -0.39 1.60 -5.25
CA LYS A 274 -1.03 0.86 -4.16
C LYS A 274 -0.20 -0.37 -3.81
N SER A 275 0.22 -0.47 -2.55
CA SER A 275 0.98 -1.60 -2.04
C SER A 275 0.06 -2.75 -1.64
N SER A 276 -0.05 -3.75 -2.50
CA SER A 276 -0.73 -5.02 -2.25
C SER A 276 -0.11 -6.09 -3.14
N CYS A 277 -0.07 -7.35 -2.67
CA CYS A 277 0.50 -8.45 -3.46
C CYS A 277 -0.14 -8.55 -4.85
N ILE A 278 0.61 -9.02 -5.85
CA ILE A 278 0.14 -9.18 -7.25
C ILE A 278 -1.22 -9.90 -7.30
N GLY A 279 -1.36 -11.04 -6.65
CA GLY A 279 -2.60 -11.82 -6.63
C GLY A 279 -3.51 -11.53 -5.43
N CYS A 280 -3.57 -10.28 -4.94
CA CYS A 280 -4.43 -9.95 -3.81
C CYS A 280 -5.92 -9.97 -4.20
N PRO A 281 -6.78 -10.80 -3.56
CA PRO A 281 -8.20 -10.83 -3.90
C PRO A 281 -8.96 -9.53 -3.57
N TYR A 282 -8.36 -8.62 -2.80
CA TYR A 282 -8.91 -7.28 -2.53
C TYR A 282 -8.59 -6.24 -3.62
N HIS A 283 -8.02 -6.66 -4.75
CA HIS A 283 -7.90 -5.75 -5.89
C HIS A 283 -9.27 -5.41 -6.46
N HIS A 284 -9.51 -4.11 -6.68
CA HIS A 284 -10.63 -3.62 -7.46
C HIS A 284 -10.39 -3.78 -8.96
N ASN A 285 -11.44 -3.69 -9.76
CA ASN A 285 -11.34 -3.81 -11.21
C ASN A 285 -10.35 -2.83 -11.82
N ASP A 286 -10.28 -1.60 -11.30
CA ASP A 286 -9.32 -0.58 -11.76
C ASP A 286 -7.87 -0.98 -11.52
N GLN A 287 -7.59 -1.65 -10.41
CA GLN A 287 -6.25 -2.15 -10.10
C GLN A 287 -5.87 -3.30 -11.02
N TRP A 288 -6.78 -4.25 -11.24
CA TRP A 288 -6.60 -5.31 -12.22
C TRP A 288 -6.40 -4.75 -13.63
N LYS A 289 -7.22 -3.76 -14.04
CA LYS A 289 -7.10 -3.04 -15.32
C LYS A 289 -5.77 -2.33 -15.45
N ASN A 290 -5.35 -1.62 -14.39
CA ASN A 290 -4.07 -0.92 -14.36
C ASN A 290 -2.90 -1.91 -14.47
N MET A 291 -2.96 -3.02 -13.74
CA MET A 291 -1.94 -4.07 -13.80
C MET A 291 -1.89 -4.70 -15.18
N GLN A 292 -3.02 -5.06 -15.77
CA GLN A 292 -3.12 -5.62 -17.13
C GLN A 292 -2.52 -4.69 -18.18
N LYS A 293 -2.77 -3.38 -18.06
CA LYS A 293 -2.33 -2.38 -19.05
C LYS A 293 -0.87 -1.97 -18.87
N ASN A 294 -0.45 -1.68 -17.65
CA ASN A 294 0.81 -1.02 -17.37
C ASN A 294 1.88 -1.98 -16.83
N TYR A 295 1.47 -3.13 -16.28
CA TYR A 295 2.35 -4.16 -15.70
C TYR A 295 1.93 -5.55 -16.18
N PRO A 296 1.96 -5.82 -17.50
CA PRO A 296 1.41 -7.05 -18.09
C PRO A 296 2.09 -8.32 -17.56
N ALA A 297 3.37 -8.27 -17.19
CA ALA A 297 4.08 -9.39 -16.60
C ALA A 297 3.51 -9.75 -15.22
N ASP A 298 3.24 -8.75 -14.37
CA ASP A 298 2.64 -8.96 -13.05
C ASP A 298 1.19 -9.51 -13.19
N PHE A 299 0.44 -9.01 -14.18
CA PHE A 299 -0.91 -9.51 -14.46
C PHE A 299 -0.91 -10.96 -14.95
N GLU A 300 0.03 -11.30 -15.84
CA GLU A 300 0.18 -12.68 -16.33
C GLU A 300 0.57 -13.64 -15.21
N ASP A 301 1.44 -13.21 -14.31
CA ASP A 301 1.82 -13.96 -13.11
C ASP A 301 0.60 -14.21 -12.19
N ALA A 302 -0.27 -13.20 -11.99
CA ALA A 302 -1.52 -13.39 -11.27
C ALA A 302 -2.43 -14.41 -11.96
N CYS A 303 -2.55 -14.36 -13.29
CA CYS A 303 -3.35 -15.31 -14.06
C CYS A 303 -2.81 -16.74 -13.93
N GLU A 304 -1.49 -16.92 -13.98
CA GLU A 304 -0.84 -18.22 -13.78
C GLU A 304 -1.19 -18.83 -12.41
N VAL A 305 -1.12 -17.99 -11.36
CA VAL A 305 -1.46 -18.44 -10.00
C VAL A 305 -2.95 -18.75 -9.90
N ASP A 306 -3.83 -17.89 -10.45
CA ASP A 306 -5.27 -18.11 -10.47
C ASP A 306 -5.64 -19.46 -11.11
N ASP A 307 -4.96 -19.82 -12.21
CA ASP A 307 -5.18 -21.11 -12.89
C ASP A 307 -4.66 -22.29 -12.04
N LYS A 308 -3.51 -22.16 -11.39
CA LYS A 308 -2.89 -23.22 -10.57
C LYS A 308 -3.65 -23.51 -9.28
N ILE A 309 -4.26 -22.50 -8.67
CA ILE A 309 -5.05 -22.70 -7.44
C ILE A 309 -6.48 -23.15 -7.67
N ARG A 310 -6.95 -23.24 -8.92
CA ARG A 310 -8.33 -23.51 -9.30
C ARG A 310 -8.92 -24.74 -8.63
N LYS A 311 -8.20 -25.84 -8.56
CA LYS A 311 -8.65 -27.10 -7.98
C LYS A 311 -8.81 -27.06 -6.45
N GLY A 312 -8.56 -25.91 -5.84
CA GLY A 312 -8.69 -25.73 -4.40
C GLY A 312 -7.40 -26.06 -3.63
N LEU A 313 -7.43 -25.74 -2.34
CA LEU A 313 -6.41 -26.14 -1.38
C LEU A 313 -6.79 -27.50 -0.79
N LYS A 314 -5.82 -28.23 -0.25
CA LYS A 314 -6.05 -29.50 0.44
C LYS A 314 -7.27 -29.41 1.37
N ASN A 315 -8.23 -30.32 1.24
CA ASN A 315 -9.49 -30.38 2.00
C ASN A 315 -10.55 -29.32 1.64
N THR A 316 -10.49 -28.69 0.47
CA THR A 316 -11.60 -27.85 -0.02
C THR A 316 -12.24 -28.48 -1.26
N GLU A 317 -13.57 -28.59 -1.28
CA GLU A 317 -14.35 -29.01 -2.46
C GLU A 317 -14.69 -27.83 -3.38
N ALA A 318 -14.27 -26.62 -3.00
CA ALA A 318 -14.58 -25.40 -3.73
C ALA A 318 -13.45 -25.07 -4.72
N GLU A 319 -13.81 -24.59 -5.89
CA GLU A 319 -12.86 -23.93 -6.78
C GLU A 319 -12.46 -22.57 -6.21
N LEU A 320 -11.19 -22.21 -6.36
CA LEU A 320 -10.63 -20.97 -5.83
C LEU A 320 -10.28 -19.97 -6.93
N PHE A 321 -10.48 -18.70 -6.63
CA PHE A 321 -10.31 -17.61 -7.58
C PHE A 321 -9.70 -16.37 -6.88
N LEU A 322 -8.91 -15.60 -7.63
CA LEU A 322 -8.39 -14.33 -7.17
C LEU A 322 -9.42 -13.20 -7.28
N HIS A 323 -10.43 -13.35 -8.12
CA HIS A 323 -11.42 -12.30 -8.38
C HIS A 323 -12.84 -12.70 -7.93
N LYS A 324 -13.61 -11.72 -7.42
CA LYS A 324 -14.96 -11.89 -6.88
C LYS A 324 -16.00 -12.47 -7.86
N LYS A 325 -15.77 -12.34 -9.16
CA LYS A 325 -16.65 -12.96 -10.18
C LYS A 325 -16.56 -14.49 -10.20
N ALA A 326 -15.55 -15.08 -9.52
CA ALA A 326 -15.30 -16.51 -9.50
C ALA A 326 -15.29 -17.15 -10.90
N VAL A 327 -14.55 -16.53 -11.79
CA VAL A 327 -14.21 -17.01 -13.14
C VAL A 327 -12.72 -16.82 -13.36
N PRO A 328 -12.08 -17.53 -14.32
CA PRO A 328 -10.65 -17.36 -14.59
C PRO A 328 -10.29 -15.90 -14.80
N LEU A 329 -9.26 -15.42 -14.09
CA LEU A 329 -8.88 -14.01 -14.10
C LEU A 329 -8.62 -13.50 -15.52
N ARG A 330 -8.03 -14.34 -16.36
CA ARG A 330 -7.71 -14.07 -17.77
C ARG A 330 -8.96 -13.80 -18.63
N SER A 331 -10.13 -14.33 -18.24
CA SER A 331 -11.38 -14.17 -18.98
C SER A 331 -12.19 -12.92 -18.59
N ILE A 332 -11.71 -12.15 -17.61
CA ILE A 332 -12.45 -11.00 -17.08
C ILE A 332 -12.18 -9.77 -17.93
N ASP A 333 -13.25 -9.17 -18.44
CA ASP A 333 -13.21 -7.80 -18.96
C ASP A 333 -13.37 -6.82 -17.80
N PHE A 334 -12.31 -6.05 -17.53
CA PHE A 334 -12.29 -5.03 -16.49
C PHE A 334 -12.83 -3.71 -17.07
N GLN A 335 -14.15 -3.60 -17.18
CA GLN A 335 -14.81 -2.37 -17.58
C GLN A 335 -14.53 -1.25 -16.57
N GLU A 336 -14.61 0.00 -17.03
CA GLU A 336 -14.54 1.13 -16.10
C GLU A 336 -15.67 1.04 -15.08
N PRO A 337 -15.39 1.30 -13.79
CA PRO A 337 -16.46 1.36 -12.80
C PRO A 337 -17.45 2.44 -13.25
N LYS A 338 -18.74 2.12 -13.17
CA LYS A 338 -19.76 3.17 -13.29
C LYS A 338 -19.51 4.09 -12.11
N LYS A 339 -19.01 5.30 -12.38
CA LYS A 339 -18.87 6.35 -11.36
C LYS A 339 -20.23 6.51 -10.69
N GLN A 340 -20.38 5.94 -9.51
CA GLN A 340 -21.57 6.15 -8.69
C GLN A 340 -21.51 7.59 -8.21
N LYS A 341 -22.47 8.42 -8.65
CA LYS A 341 -22.65 9.76 -8.11
C LYS A 341 -23.35 9.60 -6.77
N ASP A 342 -22.86 10.33 -5.77
CA ASP A 342 -23.58 10.47 -4.50
C ASP A 342 -24.90 11.24 -4.70
N LEU A 343 -25.67 11.37 -3.60
CA LEU A 343 -26.93 12.09 -3.61
C LEU A 343 -26.79 13.58 -4.00
N PHE A 344 -25.57 14.12 -3.96
CA PHE A 344 -25.20 15.51 -4.27
C PHE A 344 -24.48 15.65 -5.62
N GLY A 345 -24.31 14.55 -6.37
CA GLY A 345 -23.72 14.55 -7.70
C GLY A 345 -22.18 14.52 -7.73
N GLU A 346 -21.53 14.38 -6.57
CA GLU A 346 -20.10 14.18 -6.48
C GLU A 346 -19.72 12.72 -6.79
N THR A 347 -18.64 12.51 -7.52
CA THR A 347 -18.15 11.16 -7.82
C THR A 347 -17.36 10.63 -6.63
N PHE A 348 -17.91 9.64 -5.92
CA PHE A 348 -17.15 8.84 -4.97
C PHE A 348 -16.24 7.87 -5.75
N ASP A 349 -14.94 8.00 -5.53
CA ASP A 349 -14.01 6.94 -5.91
C ASP A 349 -14.18 5.81 -4.88
N GLU A 350 -14.76 4.67 -5.31
CA GLU A 350 -14.82 3.42 -4.52
C GLU A 350 -13.41 2.86 -4.19
N GLU A 351 -12.35 3.58 -4.55
CA GLU A 351 -10.95 3.21 -4.30
C GLU A 351 -10.63 2.99 -2.81
N PHE A 352 -11.52 3.38 -1.90
CA PHE A 352 -11.21 3.47 -0.48
C PHE A 352 -11.73 2.31 0.38
N ALA A 353 -12.57 1.43 -0.14
CA ALA A 353 -13.33 0.54 0.75
C ALA A 353 -12.57 -0.69 1.27
N ASP A 354 -11.54 -1.22 0.57
CA ASP A 354 -10.94 -2.51 0.91
C ASP A 354 -9.40 -2.55 0.80
N GLU A 355 -8.72 -1.53 1.31
CA GLU A 355 -7.26 -1.53 1.26
C GLU A 355 -6.64 -2.53 2.24
N CYS A 356 -5.80 -3.43 1.72
CA CYS A 356 -4.93 -4.29 2.53
C CYS A 356 -3.77 -3.49 3.16
N GLU A 357 -3.80 -2.16 3.09
CA GLU A 357 -2.76 -1.33 3.66
C GLU A 357 -2.78 -1.34 5.18
N GLY A 358 -1.63 -1.56 5.78
CA GLY A 358 -1.36 -1.23 7.16
C GLY A 358 -1.84 -2.18 8.25
N LEU A 359 -2.42 -3.34 7.95
CA LEU A 359 -2.56 -4.39 8.99
C LEU A 359 -1.22 -5.07 9.31
N CYS A 360 -0.12 -4.45 8.91
CA CYS A 360 1.25 -4.95 9.12
C CYS A 360 1.73 -4.71 10.57
N GLY A 361 0.88 -4.77 11.54
CA GLY A 361 1.27 -4.53 12.93
C GLY A 361 0.28 -5.02 13.96
N VAL A 362 -0.78 -5.69 13.55
CA VAL A 362 -1.85 -6.04 14.51
C VAL A 362 -2.04 -7.54 14.61
#